data_43a97f544d108e40d08c6a07d6ae38bc
#
_entry.id   43a97f544d108e40d08c6a07d6ae38bc
#
_cell.length_a   1.000
_cell.length_b   1.000
_cell.length_c   1.000
_cell.angle_alpha   90.00
_cell.angle_beta   90.00
_cell.angle_gamma   90.00
#
_symmetry.space_group_name_H-M   'P 1'
#
loop_
_entity.id
_entity.type
_entity.pdbx_description
1 polymer ?
#
loop_
_entity_poly.entity_id
_entity_poly.type
_entity_poly.pdbx_seq_one_letter_code
_entity_poly.pdbx_strand_id
1 'polypeptide(L)'
;KPDRRQRQMCIRDRHSGEWLTTPEILEQHIRAYWHAGYQIHVHVTGDLGLQLTLDILQKMQDEKPRFNHGFTLEHFGFSTPEQIRQIKALGAQVSANVYYLHELSDSYSQSGIGYERASQMARLGSCFNAGINTTVHSDFTMAPAEPLNSMWVAVNRVNHAGDVMGATECLTPHQALQAITINAAHVIGMADITGSIRSGKRADFTVLDQDPLTCDPMSLRDIG
;
A
#
# COMPACT_ATOMS: atom_id res chain seq x y z
N LYS A 1 -5.76 -17.71 -17.17
CA LYS A 1 -5.17 -17.22 -15.89
C LYS A 1 -5.40 -18.33 -14.86
N PRO A 2 -4.38 -18.76 -14.06
CA PRO A 2 -4.63 -19.67 -12.96
C PRO A 2 -5.61 -19.04 -11.96
N ASP A 3 -6.59 -19.83 -11.53
CA ASP A 3 -7.62 -19.40 -10.61
C ASP A 3 -6.98 -18.89 -9.29
N ARG A 4 -7.55 -17.87 -8.67
CA ARG A 4 -7.15 -17.36 -7.35
C ARG A 4 -7.09 -18.48 -6.29
N ARG A 5 -7.94 -19.50 -6.39
CA ARG A 5 -7.95 -20.68 -5.53
C ARG A 5 -6.69 -21.55 -5.68
N GLN A 6 -6.14 -21.63 -6.87
CA GLN A 6 -4.91 -22.38 -7.15
C GLN A 6 -3.68 -21.73 -6.49
N ARG A 7 -3.63 -20.38 -6.45
CA ARG A 7 -2.58 -19.64 -5.73
C ARG A 7 -2.63 -19.83 -4.22
N GLN A 8 -3.83 -19.96 -3.64
CA GLN A 8 -4.01 -20.23 -2.20
C GLN A 8 -3.62 -21.67 -1.83
N MET A 9 -3.88 -22.65 -2.70
CA MET A 9 -3.40 -24.03 -2.52
C MET A 9 -1.87 -24.11 -2.53
N CYS A 10 -1.20 -23.36 -3.38
CA CYS A 10 0.26 -23.35 -3.47
C CYS A 10 0.93 -22.92 -2.15
N ILE A 11 0.37 -21.95 -1.43
CA ILE A 11 0.90 -21.52 -0.12
C ILE A 11 0.73 -22.62 0.95
N ARG A 12 -0.38 -23.35 0.94
CA ARG A 12 -0.64 -24.48 1.86
C ARG A 12 0.31 -25.65 1.63
N ASP A 13 0.69 -25.90 0.38
CA ASP A 13 1.53 -27.03 -0.03
C ASP A 13 3.03 -26.71 -0.05
N ARG A 14 3.48 -25.67 0.67
CA ARG A 14 4.85 -25.14 0.69
C ARG A 14 5.32 -24.56 -0.65
N HIS A 15 4.41 -24.17 -1.52
CA HIS A 15 4.74 -23.43 -2.73
C HIS A 15 5.10 -21.97 -2.37
N SER A 16 6.21 -21.47 -2.90
CA SER A 16 6.68 -20.10 -2.71
C SER A 16 5.91 -19.05 -3.56
N GLY A 17 4.84 -19.46 -4.23
CA GLY A 17 4.11 -18.62 -5.17
C GLY A 17 4.71 -18.66 -6.58
N GLU A 18 4.15 -17.86 -7.48
CA GLU A 18 4.61 -17.76 -8.87
C GLU A 18 5.09 -16.33 -9.16
N TRP A 19 6.19 -16.20 -9.85
CA TRP A 19 6.66 -14.93 -10.38
C TRP A 19 5.86 -14.54 -11.62
N LEU A 20 5.20 -13.39 -11.63
CA LEU A 20 4.58 -12.83 -12.85
C LEU A 20 5.65 -12.33 -13.82
N THR A 21 6.75 -11.83 -13.27
CA THR A 21 7.97 -11.44 -14.00
C THR A 21 9.13 -12.13 -13.31
N THR A 22 10.03 -12.74 -14.03
CA THR A 22 11.18 -13.42 -13.40
C THR A 22 12.10 -12.42 -12.70
N PRO A 23 12.82 -12.82 -11.64
CA PRO A 23 13.74 -11.93 -10.92
C PRO A 23 14.73 -11.19 -11.84
N GLU A 24 15.27 -11.90 -12.85
CA GLU A 24 16.26 -11.34 -13.76
C GLU A 24 15.65 -10.26 -14.66
N ILE A 25 14.46 -10.48 -15.20
CA ILE A 25 13.74 -9.52 -16.03
C ILE A 25 13.33 -8.31 -15.20
N LEU A 26 12.85 -8.52 -13.96
CA LEU A 26 12.49 -7.43 -13.05
C LEU A 26 13.69 -6.54 -12.75
N GLU A 27 14.83 -7.14 -12.40
CA GLU A 27 16.08 -6.40 -12.15
C GLU A 27 16.52 -5.63 -13.38
N GLN A 28 16.49 -6.24 -14.56
CA GLN A 28 16.86 -5.59 -15.81
C GLN A 28 15.98 -4.36 -16.11
N HIS A 29 14.68 -4.47 -15.93
CA HIS A 29 13.74 -3.35 -16.15
C HIS A 29 13.97 -2.24 -15.13
N ILE A 30 14.02 -2.57 -13.83
CA ILE A 30 14.26 -1.58 -12.79
C ILE A 30 15.57 -0.85 -13.04
N ARG A 31 16.65 -1.55 -13.37
CA ARG A 31 17.97 -0.98 -13.68
C ARG A 31 17.89 0.01 -14.83
N ALA A 32 17.25 -0.36 -15.94
CA ALA A 32 17.13 0.50 -17.11
C ALA A 32 16.43 1.84 -16.78
N TYR A 33 15.28 1.77 -16.11
CA TYR A 33 14.51 2.97 -15.73
C TYR A 33 15.17 3.76 -14.60
N TRP A 34 15.84 3.08 -13.64
CA TRP A 34 16.59 3.74 -12.58
C TRP A 34 17.72 4.60 -13.12
N HIS A 35 18.54 4.03 -13.99
CA HIS A 35 19.66 4.75 -14.61
C HIS A 35 19.21 5.89 -15.53
N ALA A 36 18.04 5.76 -16.16
CA ALA A 36 17.42 6.81 -16.96
C ALA A 36 16.75 7.92 -16.10
N GLY A 37 16.68 7.75 -14.76
CA GLY A 37 16.19 8.79 -13.85
C GLY A 37 14.67 8.77 -13.61
N TYR A 38 13.96 7.76 -14.09
CA TYR A 38 12.51 7.65 -13.88
C TYR A 38 12.15 7.38 -12.43
N GLN A 39 10.98 7.86 -12.02
CA GLN A 39 10.26 7.33 -10.88
C GLN A 39 9.72 5.94 -11.25
N ILE A 40 9.83 4.98 -10.34
CA ILE A 40 9.48 3.58 -10.60
C ILE A 40 8.40 3.15 -9.63
N HIS A 41 7.34 2.56 -10.15
CA HIS A 41 6.28 1.92 -9.40
C HIS A 41 6.30 0.42 -9.68
N VAL A 42 6.35 -0.40 -8.64
CA VAL A 42 6.45 -1.86 -8.76
C VAL A 42 5.25 -2.53 -8.11
N HIS A 43 4.50 -3.33 -8.88
CA HIS A 43 3.44 -4.18 -8.35
C HIS A 43 4.02 -5.27 -7.44
N VAL A 44 3.67 -5.24 -6.15
CA VAL A 44 4.17 -6.16 -5.12
C VAL A 44 3.04 -6.57 -4.19
N THR A 45 2.67 -7.84 -4.18
CA THR A 45 1.61 -8.35 -3.29
C THR A 45 2.12 -9.30 -2.21
N GLY A 46 3.17 -10.07 -2.48
CA GLY A 46 3.75 -11.04 -1.54
C GLY A 46 5.05 -10.55 -0.92
N ASP A 47 5.34 -11.04 0.28
CA ASP A 47 6.55 -10.70 1.04
C ASP A 47 7.86 -11.17 0.36
N LEU A 48 7.86 -12.29 -0.35
CA LEU A 48 9.03 -12.73 -1.14
C LEU A 48 9.28 -11.81 -2.33
N GLY A 49 8.21 -11.38 -3.04
CA GLY A 49 8.31 -10.40 -4.11
C GLY A 49 8.78 -9.04 -3.60
N LEU A 50 8.31 -8.65 -2.41
CA LEU A 50 8.75 -7.45 -1.73
C LEU A 50 10.26 -7.52 -1.42
N GLN A 51 10.73 -8.64 -0.84
CA GLN A 51 12.15 -8.79 -0.53
C GLN A 51 13.03 -8.68 -1.77
N LEU A 52 12.68 -9.39 -2.84
CA LEU A 52 13.38 -9.28 -4.12
C LEU A 52 13.44 -7.84 -4.63
N THR A 53 12.31 -7.13 -4.57
CA THR A 53 12.23 -5.73 -5.03
C THR A 53 13.11 -4.81 -4.20
N LEU A 54 13.15 -5.00 -2.87
CA LEU A 54 14.02 -4.25 -1.97
C LEU A 54 15.50 -4.54 -2.20
N ASP A 55 15.86 -5.79 -2.45
CA ASP A 55 17.24 -6.20 -2.75
C ASP A 55 17.71 -5.58 -4.09
N ILE A 56 16.82 -5.53 -5.09
CA ILE A 56 17.10 -4.84 -6.36
C ILE A 56 17.26 -3.34 -6.12
N LEU A 57 16.38 -2.70 -5.34
CA LEU A 57 16.48 -1.27 -5.04
C LEU A 57 17.78 -0.96 -4.31
N GLN A 58 18.22 -1.80 -3.36
CA GLN A 58 19.52 -1.65 -2.70
C GLN A 58 20.66 -1.66 -3.72
N LYS A 59 20.70 -2.63 -4.64
CA LYS A 59 21.70 -2.68 -5.72
C LYS A 59 21.69 -1.40 -6.57
N MET A 60 20.48 -0.89 -6.89
CA MET A 60 20.36 0.37 -7.67
C MET A 60 20.91 1.57 -6.91
N GLN A 61 20.68 1.64 -5.60
CA GLN A 61 21.26 2.68 -4.75
C GLN A 61 22.78 2.57 -4.64
N ASP A 62 23.32 1.36 -4.57
CA ASP A 62 24.77 1.12 -4.53
C ASP A 62 25.45 1.50 -5.85
N GLU A 63 24.79 1.27 -6.99
CA GLU A 63 25.32 1.58 -8.32
C GLU A 63 25.22 3.06 -8.68
N LYS A 64 24.08 3.67 -8.37
CA LYS A 64 23.77 5.08 -8.70
C LYS A 64 22.84 5.66 -7.63
N PRO A 65 23.39 6.20 -6.54
CA PRO A 65 22.59 6.77 -5.46
C PRO A 65 21.63 7.86 -5.93
N ARG A 66 20.36 7.78 -5.49
CA ARG A 66 19.32 8.77 -5.76
C ARG A 66 18.54 9.02 -4.48
N PHE A 67 18.44 10.27 -4.03
CA PHE A 67 17.78 10.62 -2.76
C PHE A 67 16.25 10.71 -2.91
N ASN A 68 15.76 11.50 -3.82
CA ASN A 68 14.32 11.71 -4.03
C ASN A 68 13.83 10.90 -5.25
N HIS A 69 14.04 9.60 -5.22
CA HIS A 69 13.78 8.73 -6.37
C HIS A 69 12.31 8.37 -6.56
N GLY A 70 11.47 8.54 -5.52
CA GLY A 70 10.04 8.22 -5.58
C GLY A 70 9.72 6.76 -5.88
N PHE A 71 10.64 5.82 -5.62
CA PHE A 71 10.40 4.39 -5.84
C PHE A 71 9.24 3.94 -4.97
N THR A 72 8.19 3.42 -5.59
CA THR A 72 6.92 3.12 -4.94
C THR A 72 6.58 1.63 -5.04
N LEU A 73 6.23 1.05 -3.90
CA LEU A 73 5.74 -0.32 -3.76
C LEU A 73 4.22 -0.30 -3.85
N GLU A 74 3.67 -0.78 -4.96
CA GLU A 74 2.24 -0.79 -5.22
C GLU A 74 1.57 -2.03 -4.64
N HIS A 75 0.34 -1.87 -4.16
CA HIS A 75 -0.52 -2.85 -3.53
C HIS A 75 -0.11 -3.28 -2.13
N PHE A 76 1.15 -3.58 -1.88
CA PHE A 76 1.72 -3.82 -0.57
C PHE A 76 0.90 -4.79 0.30
N GLY A 77 0.56 -5.96 -0.27
CA GLY A 77 -0.34 -6.93 0.37
C GLY A 77 0.26 -7.54 1.65
N PHE A 78 1.45 -8.12 1.55
CA PHE A 78 2.16 -8.74 2.69
C PHE A 78 3.55 -8.18 2.86
N SER A 79 3.94 -7.99 4.13
CA SER A 79 5.27 -7.53 4.51
C SER A 79 5.65 -8.02 5.90
N THR A 80 6.92 -7.96 6.24
CA THR A 80 7.44 -8.23 7.58
C THR A 80 7.93 -6.93 8.27
N PRO A 81 8.08 -6.91 9.59
CA PRO A 81 8.68 -5.77 10.29
C PRO A 81 10.09 -5.41 9.80
N GLU A 82 10.88 -6.41 9.39
CA GLU A 82 12.22 -6.24 8.83
C GLU A 82 12.15 -5.47 7.52
N GLN A 83 11.22 -5.85 6.64
CA GLN A 83 10.99 -5.18 5.36
C GLN A 83 10.52 -3.74 5.54
N ILE A 84 9.68 -3.44 6.54
CA ILE A 84 9.32 -2.05 6.88
C ILE A 84 10.57 -1.22 7.19
N ARG A 85 11.51 -1.76 7.99
CA ARG A 85 12.77 -1.07 8.28
C ARG A 85 13.62 -0.86 7.02
N GLN A 86 13.68 -1.85 6.14
CA GLN A 86 14.43 -1.77 4.89
C GLN A 86 13.79 -0.75 3.92
N ILE A 87 12.46 -0.72 3.78
CA ILE A 87 11.74 0.29 3.00
C ILE A 87 12.11 1.70 3.47
N LYS A 88 12.09 1.93 4.79
CA LYS A 88 12.47 3.22 5.37
C LYS A 88 13.93 3.58 5.08
N ALA A 89 14.85 2.64 5.27
CA ALA A 89 16.27 2.86 5.03
C ALA A 89 16.58 3.19 3.56
N LEU A 90 15.87 2.56 2.63
CA LEU A 90 16.02 2.77 1.19
C LEU A 90 15.30 4.02 0.69
N GLY A 91 14.44 4.66 1.49
CA GLY A 91 13.67 5.83 1.09
C GLY A 91 12.54 5.51 0.10
N ALA A 92 12.09 4.26 0.02
CA ALA A 92 10.95 3.88 -0.80
C ALA A 92 9.63 4.35 -0.19
N GLN A 93 8.59 4.47 -1.04
CA GLN A 93 7.24 4.83 -0.69
C GLN A 93 6.31 3.63 -0.80
N VAL A 94 5.15 3.69 -0.17
CA VAL A 94 4.13 2.63 -0.20
C VAL A 94 2.82 3.20 -0.73
N SER A 95 2.23 2.50 -1.70
CA SER A 95 0.89 2.72 -2.20
C SER A 95 0.08 1.44 -1.99
N ALA A 96 -0.67 1.38 -0.89
CA ALA A 96 -1.29 0.15 -0.42
C ALA A 96 -2.72 -0.02 -0.94
N ASN A 97 -3.04 -1.22 -1.42
CA ASN A 97 -4.42 -1.61 -1.71
C ASN A 97 -5.11 -2.10 -0.42
N VAL A 98 -5.86 -1.21 0.22
CA VAL A 98 -6.55 -1.51 1.49
C VAL A 98 -7.68 -2.54 1.34
N TYR A 99 -8.24 -2.67 0.13
CA TYR A 99 -9.32 -3.63 -0.12
C TYR A 99 -8.85 -5.09 -0.08
N TYR A 100 -7.53 -5.35 -0.19
CA TYR A 100 -7.02 -6.69 0.09
C TYR A 100 -7.36 -7.15 1.51
N LEU A 101 -7.29 -6.25 2.48
CA LEU A 101 -7.72 -6.55 3.84
C LEU A 101 -9.23 -6.71 3.93
N HIS A 102 -10.00 -5.75 3.40
CA HIS A 102 -11.45 -5.73 3.51
C HIS A 102 -12.10 -6.95 2.82
N GLU A 103 -11.69 -7.23 1.58
CA GLU A 103 -12.31 -8.24 0.72
C GLU A 103 -11.73 -9.65 0.89
N LEU A 104 -10.44 -9.77 1.23
CA LEU A 104 -9.73 -11.04 1.11
C LEU A 104 -9.29 -11.63 2.46
N SER A 105 -9.19 -10.82 3.52
CA SER A 105 -8.60 -11.29 4.77
C SER A 105 -9.39 -12.43 5.43
N ASP A 106 -10.71 -12.44 5.32
CA ASP A 106 -11.53 -13.53 5.84
C ASP A 106 -11.21 -14.86 5.14
N SER A 107 -11.27 -14.88 3.80
CA SER A 107 -10.97 -16.10 3.03
C SER A 107 -9.52 -16.56 3.21
N TYR A 108 -8.58 -15.65 3.33
CA TYR A 108 -7.17 -15.96 3.60
C TYR A 108 -6.96 -16.49 5.02
N SER A 109 -7.73 -16.00 5.99
CA SER A 109 -7.70 -16.51 7.37
C SER A 109 -8.18 -17.96 7.46
N GLN A 110 -9.25 -18.28 6.75
CA GLN A 110 -9.92 -19.58 6.85
C GLN A 110 -9.27 -20.67 5.99
N SER A 111 -8.90 -20.33 4.75
CA SER A 111 -8.50 -21.32 3.75
C SER A 111 -7.12 -21.10 3.12
N GLY A 112 -6.36 -20.12 3.60
CA GLY A 112 -5.06 -19.74 3.00
C GLY A 112 -3.93 -19.76 4.01
N ILE A 113 -3.52 -18.58 4.42
CA ILE A 113 -2.29 -18.31 5.18
C ILE A 113 -2.49 -18.24 6.70
N GLY A 114 -3.73 -18.43 7.17
CA GLY A 114 -4.11 -18.33 8.58
C GLY A 114 -4.37 -16.90 9.06
N TYR A 115 -5.09 -16.80 10.18
CA TYR A 115 -5.57 -15.52 10.73
C TYR A 115 -4.42 -14.54 11.05
N GLU A 116 -3.38 -14.98 11.75
CA GLU A 116 -2.29 -14.11 12.18
C GLU A 116 -1.66 -13.37 10.99
N ARG A 117 -1.40 -14.08 9.90
CA ARG A 117 -0.78 -13.48 8.71
C ARG A 117 -1.79 -12.65 7.91
N ALA A 118 -3.03 -13.12 7.77
CA ALA A 118 -4.09 -12.38 7.08
C ALA A 118 -4.44 -11.06 7.78
N SER A 119 -4.45 -11.04 9.12
CA SER A 119 -4.70 -9.83 9.91
C SER A 119 -3.62 -8.75 9.73
N GLN A 120 -2.45 -9.11 9.24
CA GLN A 120 -1.32 -8.19 9.00
C GLN A 120 -1.22 -7.72 7.54
N MET A 121 -2.20 -7.98 6.70
CA MET A 121 -2.24 -7.42 5.35
C MET A 121 -2.24 -5.90 5.39
N ALA A 122 -1.54 -5.27 4.44
CA ALA A 122 -1.39 -3.83 4.35
C ALA A 122 -1.03 -3.20 5.72
N ARG A 123 0.22 -3.36 6.16
CA ARG A 123 0.75 -2.85 7.45
C ARG A 123 0.87 -1.32 7.47
N LEU A 124 -0.26 -0.63 7.42
CA LEU A 124 -0.31 0.83 7.32
C LEU A 124 0.23 1.51 8.57
N GLY A 125 -0.20 1.06 9.76
CA GLY A 125 0.25 1.62 11.04
C GLY A 125 1.76 1.51 11.19
N SER A 126 2.34 0.35 10.84
CA SER A 126 3.79 0.15 10.84
C SER A 126 4.51 1.10 9.88
N CYS A 127 3.99 1.31 8.67
CA CYS A 127 4.55 2.25 7.70
C CYS A 127 4.52 3.70 8.20
N PHE A 128 3.37 4.16 8.72
CA PHE A 128 3.24 5.51 9.28
C PHE A 128 4.14 5.71 10.49
N ASN A 129 4.21 4.75 11.41
CA ASN A 129 5.08 4.81 12.59
C ASN A 129 6.57 4.86 12.22
N ALA A 130 6.96 4.20 11.13
CA ALA A 130 8.31 4.28 10.58
C ALA A 130 8.57 5.60 9.82
N GLY A 131 7.56 6.44 9.61
CA GLY A 131 7.66 7.67 8.82
C GLY A 131 7.91 7.40 7.33
N ILE A 132 7.34 6.32 6.78
CA ILE A 132 7.33 6.03 5.35
C ILE A 132 6.19 6.80 4.71
N ASN A 133 6.44 7.49 3.59
CA ASN A 133 5.36 8.10 2.82
C ASN A 133 4.44 6.99 2.30
N THR A 134 3.22 6.94 2.84
CA THR A 134 2.26 5.86 2.60
C THR A 134 0.93 6.45 2.13
N THR A 135 0.46 5.96 1.00
CA THR A 135 -0.86 6.25 0.43
C THR A 135 -1.68 4.98 0.32
N VAL A 136 -2.96 5.14 0.07
CA VAL A 136 -3.90 4.03 -0.15
C VAL A 136 -4.65 4.20 -1.47
N HIS A 137 -5.02 3.08 -2.08
CA HIS A 137 -5.78 3.06 -3.32
C HIS A 137 -6.73 1.86 -3.36
N SER A 138 -7.65 1.88 -4.32
CA SER A 138 -8.66 0.84 -4.53
C SER A 138 -8.32 -0.16 -5.64
N ASP A 139 -7.28 0.14 -6.44
CA ASP A 139 -6.98 -0.63 -7.66
C ASP A 139 -8.21 -0.73 -8.57
N PHE A 140 -8.82 0.43 -8.85
CA PHE A 140 -10.01 0.52 -9.73
C PHE A 140 -9.67 -0.15 -11.10
N THR A 141 -10.37 -1.13 -11.51
CA THR A 141 -11.73 -1.64 -11.27
C THR A 141 -11.84 -2.83 -10.30
N MET A 142 -10.79 -3.14 -9.52
CA MET A 142 -10.85 -4.20 -8.48
C MET A 142 -11.83 -3.83 -7.38
N ALA A 143 -11.82 -2.56 -6.96
CA ALA A 143 -12.76 -1.98 -6.00
C ALA A 143 -13.15 -0.56 -6.43
N PRO A 144 -14.23 0.04 -5.89
CA PRO A 144 -14.67 1.38 -6.22
C PRO A 144 -13.59 2.44 -5.97
N ALA A 145 -13.53 3.45 -6.85
CA ALA A 145 -12.62 4.60 -6.69
C ALA A 145 -13.24 5.62 -5.69
N GLU A 146 -13.39 5.21 -4.45
CA GLU A 146 -14.01 5.97 -3.35
C GLU A 146 -12.97 6.25 -2.25
N PRO A 147 -12.33 7.44 -2.25
CA PRO A 147 -11.27 7.75 -1.28
C PRO A 147 -11.73 7.65 0.18
N LEU A 148 -12.94 8.11 0.51
CA LEU A 148 -13.48 8.03 1.87
C LEU A 148 -13.73 6.59 2.32
N ASN A 149 -14.12 5.69 1.42
CA ASN A 149 -14.21 4.27 1.72
C ASN A 149 -12.82 3.65 1.94
N SER A 150 -11.81 4.04 1.15
CA SER A 150 -10.42 3.63 1.40
C SER A 150 -9.90 4.14 2.76
N MET A 151 -10.26 5.36 3.14
CA MET A 151 -10.00 5.94 4.46
C MET A 151 -10.71 5.13 5.56
N TRP A 152 -11.99 4.79 5.36
CA TRP A 152 -12.77 3.97 6.29
C TRP A 152 -12.10 2.61 6.55
N VAL A 153 -11.67 1.91 5.49
CA VAL A 153 -10.95 0.63 5.64
C VAL A 153 -9.64 0.81 6.40
N ALA A 154 -8.87 1.86 6.10
CA ALA A 154 -7.59 2.13 6.75
C ALA A 154 -7.72 2.44 8.25
N VAL A 155 -8.81 3.11 8.66
CA VAL A 155 -9.07 3.49 10.05
C VAL A 155 -9.65 2.32 10.84
N ASN A 156 -10.66 1.64 10.31
CA ASN A 156 -11.42 0.64 11.05
C ASN A 156 -10.86 -0.79 10.88
N ARG A 157 -10.20 -1.08 9.76
CA ARG A 157 -9.69 -2.40 9.40
C ARG A 157 -10.70 -3.53 9.53
N VAL A 158 -11.96 -3.23 9.25
CA VAL A 158 -13.05 -4.21 9.28
C VAL A 158 -13.08 -4.96 7.95
N ASN A 159 -13.07 -6.30 8.02
CA ASN A 159 -13.20 -7.16 6.84
C ASN A 159 -14.66 -7.35 6.44
N HIS A 160 -14.90 -8.08 5.36
CA HIS A 160 -16.25 -8.34 4.85
C HIS A 160 -17.12 -9.18 5.81
N ALA A 161 -16.51 -9.96 6.69
CA ALA A 161 -17.19 -10.71 7.75
C ALA A 161 -17.54 -9.86 8.98
N GLY A 162 -17.07 -8.62 9.07
CA GLY A 162 -17.27 -7.72 10.21
C GLY A 162 -16.18 -7.80 11.28
N ASP A 163 -15.12 -8.56 11.06
CA ASP A 163 -14.03 -8.70 12.03
C ASP A 163 -12.98 -7.60 11.86
N VAL A 164 -12.45 -7.09 12.97
CA VAL A 164 -11.32 -6.16 12.97
C VAL A 164 -10.01 -6.93 12.76
N MET A 165 -9.32 -6.64 11.67
CA MET A 165 -8.10 -7.33 11.25
C MET A 165 -6.85 -6.57 11.60
N GLY A 166 -6.10 -7.01 12.63
CA GLY A 166 -4.84 -6.39 13.03
C GLY A 166 -4.99 -4.95 13.51
N ALA A 167 -5.69 -4.74 14.64
CA ALA A 167 -6.00 -3.43 15.18
C ALA A 167 -4.78 -2.50 15.40
N THR A 168 -3.58 -3.06 15.59
CA THR A 168 -2.32 -2.29 15.72
C THR A 168 -1.90 -1.60 14.43
N GLU A 169 -2.49 -1.98 13.30
CA GLU A 169 -2.21 -1.41 11.99
C GLU A 169 -3.28 -0.39 11.55
N CYS A 170 -4.28 -0.08 12.40
CA CYS A 170 -5.23 0.99 12.17
C CYS A 170 -4.53 2.34 12.07
N LEU A 171 -4.97 3.16 11.13
CA LEU A 171 -4.58 4.56 11.06
C LEU A 171 -5.51 5.41 11.92
N THR A 172 -5.00 6.52 12.44
CA THR A 172 -5.86 7.59 12.93
C THR A 172 -6.60 8.24 11.75
N PRO A 173 -7.78 8.87 11.96
CA PRO A 173 -8.47 9.61 10.89
C PRO A 173 -7.56 10.63 10.18
N HIS A 174 -6.71 11.32 10.92
CA HIS A 174 -5.75 12.29 10.36
C HIS A 174 -4.72 11.61 9.44
N GLN A 175 -4.13 10.48 9.85
CA GLN A 175 -3.19 9.73 9.01
C GLN A 175 -3.87 9.20 7.75
N ALA A 176 -5.09 8.69 7.87
CA ALA A 176 -5.84 8.17 6.74
C ALA A 176 -6.25 9.30 5.76
N LEU A 177 -6.60 10.48 6.27
CA LEU A 177 -6.83 11.66 5.43
C LEU A 177 -5.56 12.08 4.68
N GLN A 178 -4.40 12.07 5.35
CA GLN A 178 -3.11 12.30 4.68
C GLN A 178 -2.85 11.26 3.58
N ALA A 179 -3.16 9.99 3.83
CA ALA A 179 -2.93 8.90 2.89
C ALA A 179 -3.73 9.05 1.59
N ILE A 180 -4.95 9.61 1.65
CA ILE A 180 -5.79 9.86 0.46
C ILE A 180 -5.61 11.25 -0.16
N THR A 181 -4.77 12.11 0.42
CA THR A 181 -4.57 13.48 -0.05
C THR A 181 -3.09 13.78 -0.31
N ILE A 182 -2.39 14.38 0.65
CA ILE A 182 -1.02 14.87 0.44
C ILE A 182 -0.01 13.75 0.18
N ASN A 183 -0.15 12.59 0.85
CA ASN A 183 0.76 11.47 0.62
C ASN A 183 0.55 10.87 -0.79
N ALA A 184 -0.71 10.78 -1.25
CA ALA A 184 -1.03 10.38 -2.61
C ALA A 184 -0.43 11.35 -3.63
N ALA A 185 -0.56 12.66 -3.39
CA ALA A 185 0.04 13.68 -4.24
C ALA A 185 1.57 13.55 -4.31
N HIS A 186 2.24 13.20 -3.20
CA HIS A 186 3.68 12.91 -3.19
C HIS A 186 4.02 11.71 -4.05
N VAL A 187 3.27 10.61 -3.92
CA VAL A 187 3.52 9.36 -4.66
C VAL A 187 3.43 9.57 -6.17
N ILE A 188 2.54 10.44 -6.64
CA ILE A 188 2.38 10.74 -8.07
C ILE A 188 3.17 11.99 -8.54
N GLY A 189 4.04 12.54 -7.69
CA GLY A 189 4.86 13.71 -8.03
C GLY A 189 4.10 15.03 -8.17
N MET A 190 2.91 15.16 -7.56
CA MET A 190 2.05 16.34 -7.66
C MET A 190 1.90 17.11 -6.34
N ALA A 191 2.72 16.81 -5.34
CA ALA A 191 2.59 17.42 -4.00
C ALA A 191 2.77 18.94 -3.98
N ASP A 192 3.50 19.50 -4.92
CA ASP A 192 3.66 20.96 -5.06
C ASP A 192 2.44 21.63 -5.71
N ILE A 193 1.57 20.85 -6.34
CA ILE A 193 0.44 21.34 -7.13
C ILE A 193 -0.88 21.15 -6.38
N THR A 194 -1.05 20.02 -5.68
CA THR A 194 -2.32 19.62 -5.04
C THR A 194 -2.09 18.84 -3.74
N GLY A 195 -3.15 18.25 -3.17
CA GLY A 195 -3.10 17.37 -2.00
C GLY A 195 -3.10 18.09 -0.66
N SER A 196 -3.02 19.42 -0.62
CA SER A 196 -3.16 20.21 0.62
C SER A 196 -3.59 21.64 0.34
N ILE A 197 -4.28 22.26 1.29
CA ILE A 197 -4.71 23.66 1.21
C ILE A 197 -3.53 24.55 1.62
N ARG A 198 -2.78 25.04 0.64
CA ARG A 198 -1.65 25.95 0.82
C ARG A 198 -1.60 26.99 -0.28
N SER A 199 -1.11 28.18 0.04
CA SER A 199 -0.86 29.23 -0.94
C SER A 199 0.08 28.72 -2.05
N GLY A 200 -0.26 28.99 -3.30
CA GLY A 200 0.50 28.56 -4.49
C GLY A 200 0.07 27.21 -5.07
N LYS A 201 -0.79 26.44 -4.40
CA LYS A 201 -1.38 25.21 -4.95
C LYS A 201 -2.72 25.48 -5.62
N ARG A 202 -3.14 24.51 -6.43
CA ARG A 202 -4.49 24.54 -7.02
C ARG A 202 -5.56 24.48 -5.93
N ALA A 203 -6.66 25.18 -6.17
CA ALA A 203 -7.82 25.22 -5.31
C ALA A 203 -8.76 24.02 -5.62
N ASP A 204 -8.25 22.81 -5.44
CA ASP A 204 -9.02 21.57 -5.58
C ASP A 204 -9.63 21.24 -4.21
N PHE A 205 -10.94 21.42 -4.04
CA PHE A 205 -11.65 21.23 -2.78
C PHE A 205 -12.74 20.16 -2.92
N THR A 206 -12.89 19.36 -1.87
CA THR A 206 -14.08 18.53 -1.63
C THR A 206 -14.78 19.12 -0.41
N VAL A 207 -16.07 19.40 -0.54
CA VAL A 207 -16.93 19.87 0.56
C VAL A 207 -17.68 18.65 1.09
N LEU A 208 -17.58 18.40 2.37
CA LEU A 208 -18.21 17.27 3.06
C LEU A 208 -19.25 17.81 4.05
N ASP A 209 -20.28 17.03 4.33
CA ASP A 209 -21.34 17.37 5.29
C ASP A 209 -20.91 17.16 6.76
N GLN A 210 -19.85 16.38 6.99
CA GLN A 210 -19.26 16.15 8.31
C GLN A 210 -17.73 16.24 8.25
N ASP A 211 -17.12 16.56 9.39
CA ASP A 211 -15.66 16.56 9.52
C ASP A 211 -15.13 15.12 9.65
N PRO A 212 -14.33 14.62 8.68
CA PRO A 212 -13.80 13.26 8.70
C PRO A 212 -12.80 12.99 9.84
N LEU A 213 -12.35 14.03 10.55
CA LEU A 213 -11.42 13.88 11.67
C LEU A 213 -12.14 13.68 13.01
N THR A 214 -13.43 14.04 13.10
CA THR A 214 -14.20 14.07 14.35
C THR A 214 -15.50 13.27 14.30
N CYS A 215 -15.97 12.88 13.12
CA CYS A 215 -17.15 12.01 12.98
C CYS A 215 -16.88 10.61 13.56
N ASP A 216 -17.93 9.82 13.74
CA ASP A 216 -17.77 8.39 14.05
C ASP A 216 -16.94 7.72 12.96
N PRO A 217 -15.82 7.07 13.29
CA PRO A 217 -14.99 6.37 12.30
C PRO A 217 -15.76 5.36 11.44
N MET A 218 -16.82 4.75 11.98
CA MET A 218 -17.66 3.81 11.22
C MET A 218 -18.52 4.52 10.16
N SER A 219 -18.76 5.83 10.29
CA SER A 219 -19.52 6.64 9.32
C SER A 219 -18.67 7.25 8.22
N LEU A 220 -17.34 7.13 8.27
CA LEU A 220 -16.41 7.82 7.35
C LEU A 220 -16.73 7.62 5.87
N ARG A 221 -17.21 6.43 5.49
CA ARG A 221 -17.56 6.13 4.09
C ARG A 221 -18.91 6.70 3.64
N ASP A 222 -19.72 7.17 4.58
CA ASP A 222 -21.10 7.62 4.35
C ASP A 222 -21.21 9.15 4.33
N ILE A 223 -20.13 9.89 4.65
CA ILE A 223 -20.09 11.35 4.60
C ILE A 223 -19.94 11.82 3.16
N GLY A 224 -20.75 12.81 2.71
CA GLY A 224 -20.83 13.25 1.32
C GLY A 224 -20.81 14.75 1.10
#